data_7dc845030ddccbeceb00a29025e949ce
#
_entry.id   7dc845030ddccbeceb00a29025e949ce
#
_cell.length_a   1.000
_cell.length_b   1.000
_cell.length_c   1.000
_cell.angle_alpha   90.00
_cell.angle_beta   90.00
_cell.angle_gamma   90.00
#
_symmetry.space_group_name_H-M   'P 1'
#
loop_
_entity.id
_entity.type
_entity.pdbx_description
1 polymer ?
#
loop_
_entity_poly.entity_id
_entity_poly.type
_entity_poly.pdbx_seq_one_letter_code
_entity_poly.pdbx_strand_id
1 'polypeptide(L)'
;AKAELESMVSREAAFLYNNLLLVGISFSVLWGTLFPILSEWVRGTKITVGPPFFNAVNIPLGLLLLGLTGVGPLVAWRKASVSNLRRQFLWPVVVAVVFAVALALAGMRGFYALIAYLLAAFVAATIVQEFSKGIGARRTIHGESLPLAFVGALIVGWGLDVAPARARLVLDDTIPAG
;
A
#
# COMPACT_ATOMS: atom_id res chain seq x y z
N ALA A 1 -4.09 -13.06 -24.73
CA ALA A 1 -3.00 -13.05 -23.75
C ALA A 1 -2.71 -11.64 -23.15
N LYS A 2 -2.78 -10.55 -23.95
CA LYS A 2 -2.58 -9.17 -23.41
C LYS A 2 -3.74 -8.70 -22.53
N ALA A 3 -4.98 -9.02 -22.87
CA ALA A 3 -6.16 -8.62 -22.11
C ALA A 3 -6.24 -9.28 -20.71
N GLU A 4 -5.76 -10.51 -20.57
CA GLU A 4 -5.74 -11.23 -19.28
C GLU A 4 -4.68 -10.66 -18.32
N LEU A 5 -3.52 -10.25 -18.84
CA LEU A 5 -2.49 -9.60 -18.01
C LEU A 5 -2.90 -8.21 -17.54
N GLU A 6 -3.66 -7.46 -18.36
CA GLU A 6 -4.24 -6.17 -17.96
C GLU A 6 -5.30 -6.30 -16.86
N SER A 7 -6.03 -7.42 -16.82
CA SER A 7 -7.01 -7.67 -15.75
C SER A 7 -6.37 -8.08 -14.43
N MET A 8 -5.22 -8.77 -14.45
CA MET A 8 -4.50 -9.19 -13.24
C MET A 8 -3.77 -8.05 -12.50
N VAL A 9 -3.48 -6.94 -13.18
CA VAL A 9 -2.83 -5.75 -12.62
C VAL A 9 -3.83 -4.59 -12.53
N SER A 10 -5.11 -4.87 -12.35
CA SER A 10 -6.15 -3.87 -12.16
C SER A 10 -6.28 -3.44 -10.69
N ARG A 11 -6.91 -2.29 -10.44
CA ARG A 11 -7.26 -1.84 -9.09
C ARG A 11 -8.08 -2.89 -8.34
N GLU A 12 -8.99 -3.55 -9.06
CA GLU A 12 -9.85 -4.61 -8.52
C GLU A 12 -9.03 -5.81 -8.06
N ALA A 13 -8.04 -6.23 -8.85
CA ALA A 13 -7.13 -7.30 -8.46
C ALA A 13 -6.31 -6.94 -7.20
N ALA A 14 -5.84 -5.70 -7.07
CA ALA A 14 -5.12 -5.24 -5.87
C ALA A 14 -6.00 -5.32 -4.62
N PHE A 15 -7.27 -4.94 -4.70
CA PHE A 15 -8.23 -5.08 -3.59
C PHE A 15 -8.50 -6.54 -3.25
N LEU A 16 -8.68 -7.40 -4.26
CA LEU A 16 -8.88 -8.83 -4.05
C LEU A 16 -7.69 -9.49 -3.37
N TYR A 17 -6.46 -9.20 -3.82
CA TYR A 17 -5.25 -9.72 -3.19
C TYR A 17 -5.08 -9.22 -1.75
N ASN A 18 -5.37 -7.94 -1.50
CA ASN A 18 -5.33 -7.39 -0.14
C ASN A 18 -6.31 -8.12 0.79
N ASN A 19 -7.56 -8.31 0.36
CA ASN A 19 -8.56 -9.02 1.13
C ASN A 19 -8.19 -10.49 1.33
N LEU A 20 -7.68 -11.15 0.29
CA LEU A 20 -7.24 -12.55 0.37
C LEU A 20 -6.10 -12.73 1.39
N LEU A 21 -5.12 -11.83 1.39
CA LEU A 21 -4.02 -11.85 2.36
C LEU A 21 -4.52 -11.63 3.80
N LEU A 22 -5.45 -10.68 3.99
CA LEU A 22 -6.05 -10.42 5.31
C LEU A 22 -6.85 -11.62 5.81
N VAL A 23 -7.63 -12.27 4.94
CA VAL A 23 -8.36 -13.51 5.27
C VAL A 23 -7.38 -14.63 5.59
N GLY A 24 -6.29 -14.78 4.83
CA GLY A 24 -5.25 -15.76 5.08
C GLY A 24 -4.58 -15.58 6.45
N ILE A 25 -4.23 -14.35 6.82
CA ILE A 25 -3.67 -14.01 8.13
C ILE A 25 -4.69 -14.34 9.23
N SER A 26 -5.95 -13.89 9.08
CA SER A 26 -7.01 -14.12 10.04
C SER A 26 -7.28 -15.63 10.24
N PHE A 27 -7.30 -16.39 9.15
CA PHE A 27 -7.46 -17.84 9.20
C PHE A 27 -6.27 -18.52 9.90
N SER A 28 -5.04 -18.10 9.61
CA SER A 28 -3.85 -18.63 10.28
C SER A 28 -3.89 -18.42 11.79
N VAL A 29 -4.26 -17.20 12.23
CA VAL A 29 -4.40 -16.88 13.65
C VAL A 29 -5.53 -17.70 14.30
N LEU A 30 -6.70 -17.76 13.65
CA LEU A 30 -7.84 -18.53 14.12
C LEU A 30 -7.47 -20.02 14.27
N TRP A 31 -6.85 -20.59 13.23
CA TRP A 31 -6.43 -22.00 13.25
C TRP A 31 -5.43 -22.30 14.36
N GLY A 32 -4.37 -21.47 14.48
CA GLY A 32 -3.36 -21.63 15.53
C GLY A 32 -3.94 -21.49 16.94
N THR A 33 -5.00 -20.68 17.11
CA THR A 33 -5.68 -20.49 18.40
C THR A 33 -6.63 -21.65 18.73
N LEU A 34 -7.32 -22.19 17.73
CA LEU A 34 -8.27 -23.31 17.93
C LEU A 34 -7.56 -24.66 17.99
N PHE A 35 -6.40 -24.80 17.40
CA PHE A 35 -5.69 -26.07 17.29
C PHE A 35 -5.43 -26.77 18.64
N PRO A 36 -5.00 -26.08 19.71
CA PRO A 36 -4.84 -26.69 21.02
C PRO A 36 -6.13 -27.33 21.57
N ILE A 37 -7.26 -26.65 21.37
CA ILE A 37 -8.58 -27.12 21.82
C ILE A 37 -8.99 -28.37 21.04
N LEU A 38 -8.82 -28.32 19.70
CA LEU A 38 -9.12 -29.45 18.82
C LEU A 38 -8.23 -30.67 19.12
N SER A 39 -6.95 -30.44 19.36
CA SER A 39 -6.00 -31.53 19.67
C SER A 39 -6.32 -32.20 20.99
N GLU A 40 -6.73 -31.46 22.01
CA GLU A 40 -7.16 -31.97 23.31
C GLU A 40 -8.44 -32.79 23.16
N TRP A 41 -9.39 -32.30 22.37
CA TRP A 41 -10.66 -33.01 22.16
C TRP A 41 -10.50 -34.33 21.37
N VAL A 42 -9.62 -34.34 20.34
CA VAL A 42 -9.45 -35.52 19.47
C VAL A 42 -8.45 -36.53 20.02
N ARG A 43 -7.39 -36.08 20.66
CA ARG A 43 -6.24 -36.91 21.09
C ARG A 43 -6.10 -37.03 22.64
N GLY A 44 -6.89 -36.28 23.38
CA GLY A 44 -6.76 -36.21 24.85
C GLY A 44 -5.47 -35.51 25.32
N THR A 45 -4.66 -34.96 24.38
CA THR A 45 -3.41 -34.25 24.66
C THR A 45 -3.43 -32.87 24.07
N LYS A 46 -3.09 -31.87 24.88
CA LYS A 46 -3.07 -30.46 24.44
C LYS A 46 -1.75 -30.18 23.71
N ILE A 47 -1.82 -30.01 22.41
CA ILE A 47 -0.69 -29.58 21.58
C ILE A 47 -0.75 -28.08 21.41
N THR A 48 0.18 -27.34 22.03
CA THR A 48 0.26 -25.87 21.94
C THR A 48 0.97 -25.46 20.65
N VAL A 49 0.34 -24.54 19.91
CA VAL A 49 0.93 -23.90 18.76
C VAL A 49 1.64 -22.62 19.23
N GLY A 50 2.95 -22.58 19.07
CA GLY A 50 3.78 -21.50 19.62
C GLY A 50 4.19 -20.44 18.57
N PRO A 51 4.97 -19.43 18.99
CA PRO A 51 5.49 -18.37 18.13
C PRO A 51 6.14 -18.84 16.83
N PRO A 52 6.86 -19.99 16.75
CA PRO A 52 7.44 -20.44 15.49
C PRO A 52 6.43 -20.66 14.38
N PHE A 53 5.25 -21.21 14.70
CA PHE A 53 4.18 -21.39 13.72
C PHE A 53 3.65 -20.05 13.20
N PHE A 54 3.30 -19.14 14.10
CA PHE A 54 2.78 -17.83 13.74
C PHE A 54 3.80 -17.03 12.93
N ASN A 55 5.06 -17.09 13.30
CA ASN A 55 6.14 -16.41 12.58
C ASN A 55 6.34 -17.01 11.18
N ALA A 56 6.28 -18.34 11.05
CA ALA A 56 6.48 -19.00 9.76
C ALA A 56 5.35 -18.67 8.75
N VAL A 57 4.14 -18.44 9.20
CA VAL A 57 2.98 -18.18 8.33
C VAL A 57 2.71 -16.67 8.20
N ASN A 58 2.65 -15.95 9.32
CA ASN A 58 2.20 -14.56 9.31
C ASN A 58 3.28 -13.58 8.86
N ILE A 59 4.59 -13.88 9.04
CA ILE A 59 5.65 -12.99 8.55
C ILE A 59 5.63 -12.91 7.02
N PRO A 60 5.64 -14.01 6.25
CA PRO A 60 5.56 -13.92 4.79
C PRO A 60 4.28 -13.24 4.29
N LEU A 61 3.12 -13.55 4.89
CA LEU A 61 1.86 -12.93 4.52
C LEU A 61 1.84 -11.43 4.83
N GLY A 62 2.38 -11.04 5.98
CA GLY A 62 2.54 -9.63 6.36
C GLY A 62 3.50 -8.86 5.45
N LEU A 63 4.59 -9.49 5.01
CA LEU A 63 5.51 -8.91 4.04
C LEU A 63 4.86 -8.72 2.67
N LEU A 64 4.05 -9.70 2.22
CA LEU A 64 3.26 -9.57 0.98
C LEU A 64 2.24 -8.44 1.09
N LEU A 65 1.54 -8.34 2.22
CA LEU A 65 0.59 -7.26 2.47
C LEU A 65 1.28 -5.89 2.46
N LEU A 66 2.43 -5.77 3.10
CA LEU A 66 3.24 -4.56 3.11
C LEU A 66 3.70 -4.19 1.69
N GLY A 67 4.19 -5.16 0.91
CA GLY A 67 4.56 -4.95 -0.49
C GLY A 67 3.38 -4.48 -1.35
N LEU A 68 2.22 -5.09 -1.17
CA LEU A 68 0.99 -4.71 -1.88
C LEU A 68 0.55 -3.28 -1.53
N THR A 69 0.72 -2.86 -0.28
CA THR A 69 0.44 -1.48 0.16
C THR A 69 1.33 -0.46 -0.58
N GLY A 70 2.60 -0.78 -0.83
CA GLY A 70 3.50 0.09 -1.59
C GLY A 70 3.20 0.13 -3.09
N VAL A 71 2.68 -0.97 -3.64
CA VAL A 71 2.34 -1.07 -5.07
C VAL A 71 0.98 -0.41 -5.38
N GLY A 72 0.03 -0.44 -4.43
CA GLY A 72 -1.34 0.06 -4.60
C GLY A 72 -1.45 1.46 -5.20
N PRO A 73 -0.79 2.49 -4.63
CA PRO A 73 -0.81 3.85 -5.17
C PRO A 73 -0.25 3.95 -6.59
N LEU A 74 0.77 3.15 -6.91
CA LEU A 74 1.44 3.17 -8.20
C LEU A 74 0.57 2.57 -9.33
N VAL A 75 -0.24 1.55 -9.01
CA VAL A 75 -1.17 0.91 -9.97
C VAL A 75 -2.48 1.69 -10.10
N ALA A 76 -2.85 2.52 -9.13
CA ALA A 76 -4.08 3.31 -9.16
C ALA A 76 -4.19 4.28 -10.35
N TRP A 77 -3.08 4.66 -10.97
CA TRP A 77 -3.02 5.54 -12.11
C TRP A 77 -3.17 4.79 -13.44
N ARG A 78 -4.40 4.46 -13.79
CA ARG A 78 -4.83 3.65 -14.95
C ARG A 78 -4.37 4.13 -16.34
N LYS A 79 -3.71 5.27 -16.47
CA LYS A 79 -3.22 5.83 -17.76
C LYS A 79 -1.69 5.91 -17.86
N ALA A 80 -0.96 5.26 -16.97
CA ALA A 80 0.49 5.28 -17.06
C ALA A 80 0.97 4.34 -18.17
N SER A 81 1.58 4.89 -19.20
CA SER A 81 2.40 4.13 -20.15
C SER A 81 3.43 3.30 -19.37
N VAL A 82 3.72 2.08 -19.83
CA VAL A 82 4.68 1.16 -19.20
C VAL A 82 6.03 1.84 -18.90
N SER A 83 6.45 2.79 -19.74
CA SER A 83 7.67 3.58 -19.56
C SER A 83 7.58 4.53 -18.34
N ASN A 84 6.42 5.16 -18.11
CA ASN A 84 6.19 6.03 -16.96
C ASN A 84 6.10 5.23 -15.66
N LEU A 85 5.47 4.04 -15.71
CA LEU A 85 5.40 3.14 -14.57
C LEU A 85 6.80 2.72 -14.11
N ARG A 86 7.66 2.31 -15.06
CA ARG A 86 9.06 1.94 -14.78
C ARG A 86 9.83 3.08 -14.11
N ARG A 87 9.67 4.31 -14.57
CA ARG A 87 10.33 5.49 -13.99
C ARG A 87 9.81 5.82 -12.59
N GLN A 88 8.53 5.59 -12.34
CA GLN A 88 7.90 5.82 -11.03
C GLN A 88 8.32 4.78 -10.00
N PHE A 89 8.51 3.53 -10.39
CA PHE A 89 8.99 2.46 -9.51
C PHE A 89 10.49 2.56 -9.22
N LEU A 90 11.28 3.07 -10.15
CA LEU A 90 12.74 3.06 -10.07
C LEU A 90 13.23 3.84 -8.84
N TRP A 91 12.69 5.02 -8.60
CA TRP A 91 13.11 5.87 -7.48
C TRP A 91 12.82 5.25 -6.10
N PRO A 92 11.60 4.80 -5.77
CA PRO A 92 11.33 4.12 -4.50
C PRO A 92 12.15 2.85 -4.30
N VAL A 93 12.36 2.07 -5.37
CA VAL A 93 13.19 0.86 -5.31
C VAL A 93 14.63 1.18 -5.00
N VAL A 94 15.23 2.18 -5.66
CA VAL A 94 16.61 2.60 -5.39
C VAL A 94 16.77 3.05 -3.95
N VAL A 95 15.86 3.88 -3.44
CA VAL A 95 15.87 4.33 -2.03
C VAL A 95 15.77 3.14 -1.08
N ALA A 96 14.87 2.22 -1.34
CA ALA A 96 14.68 1.02 -0.50
C ALA A 96 15.93 0.12 -0.48
N VAL A 97 16.54 -0.10 -1.65
CA VAL A 97 17.75 -0.92 -1.76
C VAL A 97 18.93 -0.26 -1.06
N VAL A 98 19.15 1.03 -1.26
CA VAL A 98 20.22 1.79 -0.59
C VAL A 98 20.05 1.73 0.93
N PHE A 99 18.83 1.90 1.41
CA PHE A 99 18.51 1.82 2.84
C PHE A 99 18.77 0.41 3.40
N ALA A 100 18.34 -0.65 2.70
CA ALA A 100 18.57 -2.03 3.11
C ALA A 100 20.06 -2.40 3.12
N VAL A 101 20.82 -1.92 2.13
CA VAL A 101 22.28 -2.12 2.09
C VAL A 101 22.95 -1.40 3.25
N ALA A 102 22.55 -0.17 3.56
CA ALA A 102 23.09 0.56 4.71
C ALA A 102 22.84 -0.18 6.04
N LEU A 103 21.64 -0.75 6.24
CA LEU A 103 21.31 -1.55 7.42
C LEU A 103 22.13 -2.85 7.48
N ALA A 104 22.35 -3.51 6.34
CA ALA A 104 23.18 -4.71 6.28
C ALA A 104 24.65 -4.40 6.63
N LEU A 105 25.17 -3.28 6.15
CA LEU A 105 26.53 -2.80 6.50
C LEU A 105 26.63 -2.39 7.96
N ALA A 106 25.54 -1.86 8.56
CA ALA A 106 25.46 -1.57 9.99
C ALA A 106 25.40 -2.82 10.88
N GLY A 107 25.44 -4.03 10.29
CA GLY A 107 25.52 -5.29 11.03
C GLY A 107 24.20 -6.02 11.21
N MET A 108 23.12 -5.57 10.60
CA MET A 108 21.83 -6.28 10.64
C MET A 108 21.89 -7.53 9.75
N ARG A 109 21.74 -8.73 10.35
CA ARG A 109 21.86 -10.02 9.65
C ARG A 109 20.56 -10.82 9.53
N GLY A 110 19.46 -10.32 10.08
CA GLY A 110 18.15 -10.97 10.02
C GLY A 110 17.53 -10.86 8.63
N PHE A 111 17.44 -11.97 7.88
CA PHE A 111 16.89 -11.98 6.52
C PHE A 111 15.49 -11.39 6.45
N TYR A 112 14.56 -11.84 7.30
CA TYR A 112 13.19 -11.31 7.34
C TYR A 112 13.14 -9.85 7.78
N ALA A 113 14.02 -9.46 8.71
CA ALA A 113 14.10 -8.07 9.15
C ALA A 113 14.57 -7.15 8.01
N LEU A 114 15.61 -7.56 7.26
CA LEU A 114 16.09 -6.80 6.11
C LEU A 114 15.02 -6.64 5.03
N ILE A 115 14.27 -7.70 4.72
CA ILE A 115 13.14 -7.61 3.76
C ILE A 115 12.05 -6.68 4.30
N ALA A 116 11.70 -6.77 5.58
CA ALA A 116 10.71 -5.91 6.18
C ALA A 116 11.10 -4.42 6.11
N TYR A 117 12.35 -4.09 6.44
CA TYR A 117 12.85 -2.71 6.34
C TYR A 117 12.97 -2.23 4.89
N LEU A 118 13.38 -3.10 3.96
CA LEU A 118 13.38 -2.79 2.53
C LEU A 118 11.98 -2.43 2.04
N LEU A 119 11.00 -3.26 2.36
CA LEU A 119 9.60 -3.00 1.98
C LEU A 119 9.03 -1.76 2.67
N ALA A 120 9.32 -1.56 3.95
CA ALA A 120 8.90 -0.36 4.68
C ALA A 120 9.49 0.92 4.06
N ALA A 121 10.78 0.91 3.71
CA ALA A 121 11.43 2.02 3.02
C ALA A 121 10.84 2.25 1.62
N PHE A 122 10.52 1.19 0.89
CA PHE A 122 9.84 1.27 -0.40
C PHE A 122 8.47 1.94 -0.28
N VAL A 123 7.64 1.50 0.69
CA VAL A 123 6.32 2.08 0.95
C VAL A 123 6.45 3.55 1.35
N ALA A 124 7.35 3.88 2.26
CA ALA A 124 7.58 5.26 2.69
C ALA A 124 8.02 6.15 1.53
N ALA A 125 8.97 5.70 0.70
CA ALA A 125 9.42 6.42 -0.47
C ALA A 125 8.30 6.63 -1.50
N THR A 126 7.44 5.62 -1.70
CA THR A 126 6.26 5.73 -2.58
C THR A 126 5.27 6.76 -2.07
N ILE A 127 4.94 6.75 -0.77
CA ILE A 127 4.05 7.72 -0.15
C ILE A 127 4.60 9.14 -0.30
N VAL A 128 5.88 9.35 0.01
CA VAL A 128 6.54 10.66 -0.12
C VAL A 128 6.52 11.13 -1.58
N GLN A 129 6.77 10.24 -2.52
CA GLN A 129 6.75 10.56 -3.95
C GLN A 129 5.35 10.99 -4.41
N GLU A 130 4.31 10.25 -4.06
CA GLU A 130 2.93 10.58 -4.44
C GLU A 130 2.46 11.87 -3.78
N PHE A 131 2.82 12.08 -2.53
CA PHE A 131 2.51 13.31 -1.81
C PHE A 131 3.20 14.53 -2.43
N SER A 132 4.47 14.40 -2.79
CA SER A 132 5.24 15.47 -3.48
C SER A 132 4.64 15.83 -4.83
N LYS A 133 4.18 14.83 -5.60
CA LYS A 133 3.46 15.05 -6.87
C LYS A 133 2.13 15.79 -6.65
N GLY A 134 1.37 15.42 -5.60
CA GLY A 134 0.12 16.08 -5.24
C GLY A 134 0.32 17.56 -4.91
N ILE A 135 1.35 17.88 -4.13
CA ILE A 135 1.71 19.27 -3.80
C ILE A 135 2.14 20.04 -5.06
N GLY A 136 2.99 19.42 -5.90
CA GLY A 136 3.45 20.03 -7.15
C GLY A 136 2.30 20.34 -8.11
N ALA A 137 1.38 19.42 -8.30
CA ALA A 137 0.19 19.60 -9.15
C ALA A 137 -0.69 20.76 -8.66
N ARG A 138 -0.95 20.88 -7.35
CA ARG A 138 -1.75 21.96 -6.79
C ARG A 138 -1.10 23.32 -6.97
N ARG A 139 0.21 23.41 -6.77
CA ARG A 139 0.95 24.66 -7.04
C ARG A 139 0.85 25.11 -8.50
N THR A 140 0.94 24.17 -9.43
CA THR A 140 0.92 24.49 -10.86
C THR A 140 -0.48 24.82 -11.37
N ILE A 141 -1.51 24.16 -10.84
CA ILE A 141 -2.89 24.33 -11.34
C ILE A 141 -3.60 25.50 -10.64
N HIS A 142 -3.40 25.67 -9.33
CA HIS A 142 -4.17 26.64 -8.51
C HIS A 142 -3.33 27.85 -8.08
N GLY A 143 -2.02 27.88 -8.35
CA GLY A 143 -1.13 28.96 -7.89
C GLY A 143 -1.04 29.07 -6.37
N GLU A 144 -1.39 28.01 -5.65
CA GLU A 144 -1.43 28.01 -4.17
C GLU A 144 -0.03 28.15 -3.56
N SER A 145 0.04 28.83 -2.42
CA SER A 145 1.25 28.88 -1.60
C SER A 145 1.58 27.48 -1.04
N LEU A 146 2.88 27.22 -0.75
CA LEU A 146 3.33 25.91 -0.24
C LEU A 146 2.49 25.34 0.91
N PRO A 147 2.16 26.12 1.98
CA PRO A 147 1.38 25.59 3.10
C PRO A 147 -0.05 25.23 2.70
N LEU A 148 -0.69 26.00 1.81
CA LEU A 148 -2.05 25.70 1.33
C LEU A 148 -2.06 24.47 0.41
N ALA A 149 -1.07 24.32 -0.47
CA ALA A 149 -0.92 23.15 -1.32
C ALA A 149 -0.69 21.87 -0.48
N PHE A 150 0.07 21.97 0.60
CA PHE A 150 0.31 20.89 1.54
C PHE A 150 -0.97 20.46 2.27
N VAL A 151 -1.68 21.41 2.88
CA VAL A 151 -2.97 21.13 3.55
C VAL A 151 -4.00 20.57 2.57
N GLY A 152 -4.08 21.12 1.36
CA GLY A 152 -4.95 20.62 0.32
C GLY A 152 -4.62 19.20 -0.14
N ALA A 153 -3.33 18.84 -0.25
CA ALA A 153 -2.91 17.48 -0.56
C ALA A 153 -3.26 16.50 0.56
N LEU A 154 -3.14 16.91 1.82
CA LEU A 154 -3.61 16.14 2.97
C LEU A 154 -5.11 15.88 2.93
N ILE A 155 -5.92 16.92 2.68
CA ILE A 155 -7.38 16.81 2.63
C ILE A 155 -7.83 15.83 1.54
N VAL A 156 -7.23 15.89 0.36
CA VAL A 156 -7.53 14.94 -0.73
C VAL A 156 -7.05 13.53 -0.40
N GLY A 157 -5.88 13.40 0.21
CA GLY A 157 -5.37 12.10 0.67
C GLY A 157 -6.28 11.43 1.71
N TRP A 158 -7.02 12.22 2.49
CA TRP A 158 -8.04 11.72 3.43
C TRP A 158 -9.41 11.47 2.79
N GLY A 159 -9.54 11.62 1.46
CA GLY A 159 -10.80 11.41 0.73
C GLY A 159 -11.84 12.52 0.93
N LEU A 160 -11.45 13.62 1.56
CA LEU A 160 -12.30 14.81 1.75
C LEU A 160 -12.11 15.75 0.55
N ASP A 161 -12.67 15.40 -0.60
CA ASP A 161 -12.63 16.24 -1.78
C ASP A 161 -13.68 17.35 -1.67
N VAL A 162 -13.25 18.54 -1.24
CA VAL A 162 -14.10 19.75 -1.11
C VAL A 162 -14.19 20.52 -2.43
N ALA A 163 -13.42 20.10 -3.46
CA ALA A 163 -13.36 20.79 -4.74
C ALA A 163 -14.65 20.73 -5.59
N PRO A 164 -15.44 19.63 -5.61
CA PRO A 164 -16.63 19.58 -6.43
C PRO A 164 -17.77 20.50 -5.96
N ALA A 165 -17.80 20.86 -4.70
CA ALA A 165 -18.88 21.75 -4.18
C ALA A 165 -18.75 23.18 -4.71
N ARG A 166 -17.53 23.74 -4.79
CA ARG A 166 -17.32 25.09 -5.36
C ARG A 166 -17.50 25.13 -6.87
N ALA A 167 -17.07 24.11 -7.59
CA ALA A 167 -17.28 24.03 -9.04
C ALA A 167 -18.76 23.93 -9.41
N ARG A 168 -19.58 23.25 -8.62
CA ARG A 168 -21.03 23.17 -8.82
C ARG A 168 -21.75 24.50 -8.53
N LEU A 169 -21.35 25.23 -7.48
CA LEU A 169 -21.89 26.52 -7.17
C LEU A 169 -21.62 27.56 -8.27
N VAL A 170 -20.41 27.55 -8.86
CA VAL A 170 -20.06 28.46 -9.96
C VAL A 170 -20.82 28.11 -11.26
N LEU A 171 -21.09 26.82 -11.51
CA LEU A 171 -21.87 26.39 -12.68
C LEU A 171 -23.34 26.71 -12.56
N ASP A 172 -23.92 26.69 -11.34
CA ASP A 172 -25.33 26.97 -11.09
C ASP A 172 -25.62 28.46 -11.21
N ASP A 173 -24.67 29.35 -10.89
CA ASP A 173 -24.76 30.79 -11.07
C ASP A 173 -24.65 31.28 -12.54
N THR A 174 -24.21 30.40 -13.45
CA THR A 174 -23.97 30.74 -14.87
C THR A 174 -25.10 30.31 -15.82
N ILE A 175 -26.12 29.60 -15.33
CA ILE A 175 -27.29 29.21 -16.14
C ILE A 175 -28.40 30.25 -15.95
N PRO A 176 -28.64 31.15 -16.91
CA PRO A 176 -29.80 32.03 -16.84
C PRO A 176 -31.07 31.19 -16.94
N ALA A 177 -31.95 31.37 -15.99
CA ALA A 177 -33.29 30.79 -16.05
C ALA A 177 -34.01 31.31 -17.32
N GLY A 178 -34.07 30.45 -18.34
CA GLY A 178 -34.81 30.68 -19.57
C GLY A 178 -36.25 30.21 -19.43
#